data_66dbc7d67f65290a3539916df8ac66c2
#
_entry.id   66dbc7d67f65290a3539916df8ac66c2
#
_cell.length_a   1.000
_cell.length_b   1.000
_cell.length_c   1.000
_cell.angle_alpha   90.00
_cell.angle_beta   90.00
_cell.angle_gamma   90.00
#
_symmetry.space_group_name_H-M   'P 1'
#
loop_
_entity.id
_entity.type
_entity.pdbx_description
1 polymer ?
#
loop_
_entity_poly.entity_id
_entity_poly.type
_entity_poly.pdbx_seq_one_letter_code
_entity_poly.pdbx_strand_id
1 'polypeptide(L)'
;MGYFTGKTIIITGAGFAALKDGSAGSIGFGIATAFAKEGANLAITGRNVKKLEAAKERLEGEFGIRVLPIQADVNAQADNQAVVQSAVDQVIAEFGRIDALVNNAQASASGVTIADHTTAQFDLALYSGLYAAFYYMQACYPHLKETKGSVVNFASGAGLFGNYGQCAYAAAKEGIRGLTRVAATEWGPDGINANVVCPLAWTAALENFKEQYPEAYEANVHMPPMGHYGNVETEIGRAVVQLCGPDFKYMNGETITLEGGMGQRP
;
A
#
# COMPACT_ATOMS: atom_id res chain seq x y z
N MET A 1 -5.57 11.24 -22.90
CA MET A 1 -4.37 10.62 -22.34
C MET A 1 -4.42 10.86 -20.84
N GLY A 2 -4.27 9.79 -20.04
CA GLY A 2 -4.25 9.92 -18.58
C GLY A 2 -2.97 10.57 -18.05
N TYR A 3 -2.99 11.04 -16.82
CA TYR A 3 -1.84 11.71 -16.17
C TYR A 3 -0.58 10.85 -16.09
N PHE A 4 -0.73 9.53 -16.16
CA PHE A 4 0.37 8.57 -15.96
C PHE A 4 0.76 7.82 -17.24
N THR A 5 0.27 8.22 -18.41
CA THR A 5 0.69 7.62 -19.69
C THR A 5 2.21 7.69 -19.86
N GLY A 6 2.84 6.53 -20.04
CA GLY A 6 4.30 6.38 -20.15
C GLY A 6 5.09 6.48 -18.85
N LYS A 7 4.42 6.60 -17.70
CA LYS A 7 5.02 6.57 -16.37
C LYS A 7 4.96 5.17 -15.77
N THR A 8 5.84 4.89 -14.83
CA THR A 8 5.94 3.58 -14.15
C THR A 8 5.68 3.72 -12.65
N ILE A 9 4.78 2.90 -12.13
CA ILE A 9 4.37 2.90 -10.74
C ILE A 9 4.68 1.53 -10.11
N ILE A 10 5.38 1.54 -8.97
CA ILE A 10 5.55 0.34 -8.14
C ILE A 10 4.45 0.30 -7.09
N ILE A 11 3.74 -0.81 -7.00
CA ILE A 11 2.70 -1.02 -5.98
C ILE A 11 2.97 -2.34 -5.25
N THR A 12 3.30 -2.26 -3.97
CA THR A 12 3.55 -3.46 -3.17
C THR A 12 2.24 -4.06 -2.65
N GLY A 13 2.14 -5.40 -2.64
CA GLY A 13 0.93 -6.10 -2.20
C GLY A 13 -0.26 -5.95 -3.14
N ALA A 14 -0.03 -5.88 -4.46
CA ALA A 14 -1.06 -5.62 -5.46
C ALA A 14 -1.61 -6.88 -6.17
N GLY A 15 -1.47 -8.06 -5.57
CA GLY A 15 -2.10 -9.27 -6.08
C GLY A 15 -3.63 -9.19 -6.04
N PHE A 16 -4.29 -9.79 -7.04
CA PHE A 16 -5.75 -9.84 -7.11
C PHE A 16 -6.34 -10.71 -6.00
N ALA A 17 -7.36 -10.20 -5.33
CA ALA A 17 -8.28 -10.96 -4.48
C ALA A 17 -9.70 -10.49 -4.80
N ALA A 18 -10.62 -11.43 -4.98
CA ALA A 18 -12.02 -11.13 -5.25
C ALA A 18 -12.83 -11.05 -3.96
N LEU A 19 -13.82 -10.18 -3.91
CA LEU A 19 -14.98 -10.28 -3.05
C LEU A 19 -15.90 -11.41 -3.55
N LYS A 20 -16.91 -11.77 -2.79
CA LYS A 20 -17.87 -12.82 -3.19
C LYS A 20 -18.67 -12.48 -4.45
N ASP A 21 -18.92 -11.22 -4.67
CA ASP A 21 -19.59 -10.73 -5.89
C ASP A 21 -18.66 -10.70 -7.11
N GLY A 22 -17.40 -11.14 -6.96
CA GLY A 22 -16.38 -11.15 -8.00
C GLY A 22 -15.64 -9.83 -8.20
N SER A 23 -16.04 -8.77 -7.53
CA SER A 23 -15.36 -7.47 -7.59
C SER A 23 -14.00 -7.48 -6.88
N ALA A 24 -13.22 -6.43 -7.07
CA ALA A 24 -11.89 -6.31 -6.46
C ALA A 24 -11.98 -6.14 -4.93
N GLY A 25 -11.30 -7.00 -4.19
CA GLY A 25 -11.28 -7.04 -2.73
C GLY A 25 -9.90 -6.82 -2.12
N SER A 26 -8.91 -6.29 -2.85
CA SER A 26 -7.61 -5.92 -2.28
C SER A 26 -7.27 -4.47 -2.60
N ILE A 27 -6.80 -3.72 -1.60
CA ILE A 27 -6.46 -2.30 -1.74
C ILE A 27 -5.37 -2.11 -2.80
N GLY A 28 -4.30 -2.92 -2.78
CA GLY A 28 -3.22 -2.81 -3.74
C GLY A 28 -3.66 -3.04 -5.19
N PHE A 29 -4.57 -3.98 -5.44
CA PHE A 29 -5.13 -4.18 -6.77
C PHE A 29 -6.07 -3.04 -7.18
N GLY A 30 -6.89 -2.51 -6.26
CA GLY A 30 -7.72 -1.33 -6.53
C GLY A 30 -6.89 -0.10 -6.90
N ILE A 31 -5.75 0.12 -6.22
CA ILE A 31 -4.79 1.17 -6.59
C ILE A 31 -4.20 0.91 -7.98
N ALA A 32 -3.80 -0.33 -8.27
CA ALA A 32 -3.27 -0.71 -9.57
C ALA A 32 -4.27 -0.45 -10.70
N THR A 33 -5.56 -0.79 -10.48
CA THR A 33 -6.65 -0.50 -11.41
C THR A 33 -6.81 1.02 -11.65
N ALA A 34 -6.76 1.80 -10.58
CA ALA A 34 -6.88 3.26 -10.70
C ALA A 34 -5.73 3.89 -11.51
N PHE A 35 -4.50 3.44 -11.32
CA PHE A 35 -3.35 3.88 -12.14
C PHE A 35 -3.40 3.36 -13.58
N ALA A 36 -3.89 2.12 -13.78
CA ALA A 36 -4.08 1.55 -15.11
C ALA A 36 -5.05 2.40 -15.96
N LYS A 37 -6.13 2.88 -15.38
CA LYS A 37 -7.09 3.81 -16.00
C LYS A 37 -6.44 5.13 -16.45
N GLU A 38 -5.36 5.53 -15.80
CA GLU A 38 -4.56 6.71 -16.19
C GLU A 38 -3.41 6.39 -17.15
N GLY A 39 -3.33 5.14 -17.65
CA GLY A 39 -2.36 4.71 -18.65
C GLY A 39 -0.95 4.43 -18.12
N ALA A 40 -0.80 4.20 -16.80
CA ALA A 40 0.50 3.88 -16.20
C ALA A 40 0.97 2.47 -16.57
N ASN A 41 2.28 2.28 -16.74
CA ASN A 41 2.91 0.97 -16.60
C ASN A 41 3.02 0.63 -15.12
N LEU A 42 2.82 -0.64 -14.78
CA LEU A 42 2.76 -1.08 -13.39
C LEU A 42 3.81 -2.16 -13.11
N ALA A 43 4.53 -2.00 -12.00
CA ALA A 43 5.24 -3.09 -11.34
C ALA A 43 4.47 -3.46 -10.08
N ILE A 44 3.93 -4.67 -10.03
CA ILE A 44 3.12 -5.15 -8.91
C ILE A 44 3.89 -6.23 -8.16
N THR A 45 4.04 -6.07 -6.83
CA THR A 45 4.78 -7.05 -6.04
C THR A 45 3.91 -7.76 -5.01
N GLY A 46 4.32 -8.95 -4.61
CA GLY A 46 3.64 -9.75 -3.61
C GLY A 46 4.23 -11.15 -3.46
N ARG A 47 3.77 -11.91 -2.47
CA ARG A 47 4.26 -13.27 -2.19
C ARG A 47 3.65 -14.34 -3.08
N ASN A 48 2.42 -14.15 -3.48
CA ASN A 48 1.63 -15.16 -4.20
C ASN A 48 1.64 -14.88 -5.71
N VAL A 49 2.43 -15.68 -6.44
CA VAL A 49 2.58 -15.56 -7.89
C VAL A 49 1.24 -15.69 -8.62
N LYS A 50 0.37 -16.63 -8.23
CA LYS A 50 -0.93 -16.81 -8.89
C LYS A 50 -1.82 -15.58 -8.78
N LYS A 51 -1.79 -14.89 -7.62
CA LYS A 51 -2.54 -13.64 -7.44
C LYS A 51 -1.94 -12.48 -8.24
N LEU A 52 -0.62 -12.46 -8.43
CA LEU A 52 0.06 -11.45 -9.26
C LEU A 52 -0.24 -11.67 -10.74
N GLU A 53 -0.18 -12.90 -11.23
CA GLU A 53 -0.52 -13.22 -12.63
C GLU A 53 -1.99 -12.91 -12.93
N ALA A 54 -2.92 -13.28 -12.05
CA ALA A 54 -4.32 -12.92 -12.21
C ALA A 54 -4.56 -11.40 -12.22
N ALA A 55 -3.78 -10.63 -11.44
CA ALA A 55 -3.81 -9.17 -11.48
C ALA A 55 -3.29 -8.64 -12.82
N LYS A 56 -2.16 -9.16 -13.30
CA LYS A 56 -1.58 -8.80 -14.60
C LYS A 56 -2.58 -9.03 -15.72
N GLU A 57 -3.10 -10.26 -15.86
CA GLU A 57 -4.04 -10.62 -16.93
C GLU A 57 -5.24 -9.67 -17.00
N ARG A 58 -5.81 -9.32 -15.83
CA ARG A 58 -6.95 -8.39 -15.76
C ARG A 58 -6.55 -6.98 -16.19
N LEU A 59 -5.44 -6.45 -15.64
CA LEU A 59 -5.01 -5.07 -15.89
C LEU A 59 -4.56 -4.87 -17.34
N GLU A 60 -3.78 -5.80 -17.89
CA GLU A 60 -3.36 -5.74 -19.29
C GLU A 60 -4.54 -5.93 -20.25
N GLY A 61 -5.43 -6.89 -19.95
CA GLY A 61 -6.60 -7.20 -20.79
C GLY A 61 -7.63 -6.07 -20.83
N GLU A 62 -7.83 -5.36 -19.71
CA GLU A 62 -8.84 -4.30 -19.64
C GLU A 62 -8.31 -2.93 -20.12
N PHE A 63 -7.04 -2.62 -19.82
CA PHE A 63 -6.50 -1.26 -20.02
C PHE A 63 -5.41 -1.17 -21.11
N GLY A 64 -4.90 -2.29 -21.62
CA GLY A 64 -3.86 -2.29 -22.66
C GLY A 64 -2.53 -1.68 -22.20
N ILE A 65 -2.27 -1.68 -20.90
CA ILE A 65 -1.01 -1.22 -20.29
C ILE A 65 -0.01 -2.38 -20.15
N ARG A 66 1.22 -2.09 -19.76
CA ARG A 66 2.23 -3.11 -19.40
C ARG A 66 2.25 -3.33 -17.90
N VAL A 67 2.22 -4.60 -17.47
CA VAL A 67 2.28 -4.98 -16.06
C VAL A 67 3.41 -5.98 -15.82
N LEU A 68 4.35 -5.66 -14.95
CA LEU A 68 5.43 -6.54 -14.48
C LEU A 68 5.06 -7.11 -13.10
N PRO A 69 4.68 -8.40 -13.01
CA PRO A 69 4.46 -9.05 -11.74
C PRO A 69 5.79 -9.53 -11.17
N ILE A 70 6.10 -9.17 -9.93
CA ILE A 70 7.36 -9.54 -9.26
C ILE A 70 7.04 -10.28 -7.96
N GLN A 71 7.49 -11.52 -7.84
CA GLN A 71 7.41 -12.20 -6.56
C GLN A 71 8.46 -11.61 -5.60
N ALA A 72 7.99 -11.00 -4.52
CA ALA A 72 8.82 -10.45 -3.47
C ALA A 72 8.23 -10.80 -2.10
N ASP A 73 8.89 -11.70 -1.36
CA ASP A 73 8.51 -12.02 0.02
C ASP A 73 9.29 -11.14 0.99
N VAL A 74 8.67 -10.04 1.37
CA VAL A 74 9.24 -9.08 2.32
C VAL A 74 9.12 -9.52 3.79
N ASN A 75 8.70 -10.75 4.06
CA ASN A 75 8.80 -11.36 5.40
C ASN A 75 10.16 -12.05 5.63
N ALA A 76 11.03 -12.06 4.65
CA ALA A 76 12.28 -12.82 4.65
C ALA A 76 13.35 -12.33 5.64
N GLN A 77 13.02 -11.41 6.54
CA GLN A 77 13.90 -10.93 7.60
C GLN A 77 15.27 -10.44 7.08
N ALA A 78 16.34 -11.17 7.31
CA ALA A 78 17.70 -10.77 6.94
C ALA A 78 17.88 -10.51 5.44
N ASP A 79 17.15 -11.21 4.59
CA ASP A 79 17.25 -11.10 3.12
C ASP A 79 16.31 -10.04 2.54
N ASN A 80 15.53 -9.37 3.37
CA ASN A 80 14.49 -8.43 2.93
C ASN A 80 15.03 -7.31 2.04
N GLN A 81 16.19 -6.74 2.39
CA GLN A 81 16.83 -5.69 1.60
C GLN A 81 17.23 -6.19 0.20
N ALA A 82 17.80 -7.37 0.09
CA ALA A 82 18.21 -7.97 -1.18
C ALA A 82 17.01 -8.30 -2.06
N VAL A 83 15.91 -8.81 -1.48
CA VAL A 83 14.65 -9.07 -2.18
C VAL A 83 14.07 -7.78 -2.76
N VAL A 84 14.06 -6.70 -2.00
CA VAL A 84 13.57 -5.40 -2.45
C VAL A 84 14.46 -4.82 -3.54
N GLN A 85 15.79 -4.86 -3.37
CA GLN A 85 16.73 -4.35 -4.38
C GLN A 85 16.54 -5.09 -5.71
N SER A 86 16.46 -6.43 -5.67
CA SER A 86 16.21 -7.24 -6.86
C SER A 86 14.90 -6.90 -7.55
N ALA A 87 13.85 -6.59 -6.77
CA ALA A 87 12.57 -6.18 -7.34
C ALA A 87 12.67 -4.82 -8.06
N VAL A 88 13.35 -3.85 -7.47
CA VAL A 88 13.56 -2.52 -8.07
C VAL A 88 14.44 -2.62 -9.33
N ASP A 89 15.50 -3.44 -9.30
CA ASP A 89 16.37 -3.67 -10.47
C ASP A 89 15.58 -4.24 -11.66
N GLN A 90 14.64 -5.18 -11.41
CA GLN A 90 13.77 -5.71 -12.45
C GLN A 90 12.87 -4.63 -13.05
N VAL A 91 12.33 -3.71 -12.23
CA VAL A 91 11.50 -2.59 -12.71
C VAL A 91 12.31 -1.67 -13.62
N ILE A 92 13.55 -1.36 -13.22
CA ILE A 92 14.41 -0.50 -14.04
C ILE A 92 14.84 -1.21 -15.33
N ALA A 93 15.14 -2.50 -15.29
CA ALA A 93 15.45 -3.26 -16.50
C ALA A 93 14.28 -3.31 -17.49
N GLU A 94 13.03 -3.39 -17.00
CA GLU A 94 11.82 -3.48 -17.83
C GLU A 94 11.33 -2.13 -18.35
N PHE A 95 11.32 -1.09 -17.49
CA PHE A 95 10.67 0.18 -17.79
C PHE A 95 11.61 1.38 -17.85
N GLY A 96 12.83 1.27 -17.33
CA GLY A 96 13.85 2.33 -17.33
C GLY A 96 13.56 3.52 -16.41
N ARG A 97 12.45 3.50 -15.64
CA ARG A 97 12.05 4.62 -14.80
C ARG A 97 11.10 4.21 -13.67
N ILE A 98 11.05 5.02 -12.62
CA ILE A 98 10.05 4.93 -11.54
C ILE A 98 9.53 6.33 -11.27
N ASP A 99 8.21 6.53 -11.38
CA ASP A 99 7.53 7.81 -11.17
C ASP A 99 6.76 7.87 -9.85
N ALA A 100 6.32 6.73 -9.34
CA ALA A 100 5.75 6.65 -8.01
C ALA A 100 6.00 5.28 -7.36
N LEU A 101 6.11 5.33 -6.03
CA LEU A 101 6.18 4.15 -5.16
C LEU A 101 4.99 4.14 -4.22
N VAL A 102 4.24 3.04 -4.20
CA VAL A 102 3.14 2.81 -3.27
C VAL A 102 3.47 1.62 -2.37
N ASN A 103 3.85 1.89 -1.12
CA ASN A 103 4.13 0.90 -0.10
C ASN A 103 2.82 0.52 0.62
N ASN A 104 2.15 -0.53 0.12
CA ASN A 104 0.89 -1.02 0.65
C ASN A 104 1.01 -2.41 1.32
N ALA A 105 1.98 -3.24 0.93
CA ALA A 105 2.15 -4.58 1.47
C ALA A 105 2.43 -4.58 2.98
N GLN A 106 1.73 -5.45 3.71
CA GLN A 106 2.06 -5.80 5.09
C GLN A 106 1.41 -7.13 5.51
N ALA A 107 2.06 -7.83 6.43
CA ALA A 107 1.51 -8.95 7.19
C ALA A 107 1.57 -8.63 8.69
N SER A 108 0.65 -9.18 9.47
CA SER A 108 0.63 -9.02 10.92
C SER A 108 -0.11 -10.16 11.60
N ALA A 109 0.15 -10.37 12.88
CA ALA A 109 -0.66 -11.19 13.77
C ALA A 109 -1.61 -10.28 14.54
N SER A 110 -2.87 -10.24 14.11
CA SER A 110 -3.92 -9.42 14.71
C SER A 110 -4.67 -10.19 15.82
N GLY A 111 -5.23 -9.48 16.79
CA GLY A 111 -6.01 -10.04 17.88
C GLY A 111 -5.17 -10.58 19.07
N VAL A 112 -3.86 -10.36 19.06
CA VAL A 112 -2.93 -10.79 20.13
C VAL A 112 -2.60 -9.59 21.02
N THR A 113 -2.75 -9.74 22.33
CA THR A 113 -2.43 -8.67 23.30
C THR A 113 -0.92 -8.41 23.38
N ILE A 114 -0.51 -7.27 23.91
CA ILE A 114 0.92 -6.98 24.12
C ILE A 114 1.58 -8.04 25.02
N ALA A 115 0.88 -8.49 26.04
CA ALA A 115 1.41 -9.47 27.00
C ALA A 115 1.67 -10.84 26.36
N ASP A 116 0.88 -11.22 25.36
CA ASP A 116 0.92 -12.54 24.72
C ASP A 116 1.66 -12.51 23.36
N HIS A 117 2.10 -11.33 22.92
CA HIS A 117 2.73 -11.15 21.61
C HIS A 117 4.13 -11.76 21.61
N THR A 118 4.40 -12.68 20.71
CA THR A 118 5.74 -13.24 20.53
C THR A 118 6.62 -12.31 19.71
N THR A 119 7.95 -12.39 19.91
CA THR A 119 8.94 -11.67 19.09
C THR A 119 8.75 -11.97 17.60
N ALA A 120 8.50 -13.24 17.22
CA ALA A 120 8.29 -13.61 15.82
C ALA A 120 7.05 -12.92 15.20
N GLN A 121 5.96 -12.76 15.95
CA GLN A 121 4.78 -12.02 15.49
C GLN A 121 5.05 -10.52 15.38
N PHE A 122 5.86 -9.98 16.30
CA PHE A 122 6.27 -8.58 16.26
C PHE A 122 7.16 -8.31 15.05
N ASP A 123 8.18 -9.14 14.84
CA ASP A 123 9.11 -9.08 13.72
C ASP A 123 8.39 -9.21 12.38
N LEU A 124 7.39 -10.10 12.28
CA LEU A 124 6.58 -10.24 11.08
C LEU A 124 5.99 -8.91 10.61
N ALA A 125 5.42 -8.13 11.54
CA ALA A 125 4.83 -6.84 11.21
C ALA A 125 5.90 -5.78 10.88
N LEU A 126 7.00 -5.75 11.62
CA LEU A 126 8.09 -4.80 11.37
C LEU A 126 8.77 -5.07 10.03
N TYR A 127 9.17 -6.32 9.75
CA TYR A 127 9.88 -6.65 8.51
C TYR A 127 9.00 -6.50 7.28
N SER A 128 7.76 -6.98 7.31
CA SER A 128 6.87 -6.88 6.15
C SER A 128 6.29 -5.48 5.92
N GLY A 129 6.24 -4.63 6.94
CA GLY A 129 5.71 -3.27 6.86
C GLY A 129 6.81 -2.22 6.86
N LEU A 130 7.40 -1.96 8.04
CA LEU A 130 8.33 -0.84 8.24
C LEU A 130 9.63 -1.01 7.47
N TYR A 131 10.32 -2.14 7.65
CA TYR A 131 11.59 -2.39 6.96
C TYR A 131 11.40 -2.50 5.45
N ALA A 132 10.34 -3.17 4.99
CA ALA A 132 10.05 -3.26 3.56
C ALA A 132 9.83 -1.87 2.96
N ALA A 133 9.02 -1.01 3.60
CA ALA A 133 8.81 0.36 3.14
C ALA A 133 10.12 1.16 3.10
N PHE A 134 10.95 1.04 4.14
CA PHE A 134 12.27 1.68 4.21
C PHE A 134 13.16 1.24 3.04
N TYR A 135 13.29 -0.06 2.79
CA TYR A 135 14.15 -0.58 1.72
C TYR A 135 13.63 -0.20 0.33
N TYR A 136 12.31 -0.27 0.09
CA TYR A 136 11.74 0.20 -1.18
C TYR A 136 11.96 1.70 -1.39
N MET A 137 11.79 2.52 -0.37
CA MET A 137 12.06 3.95 -0.43
C MET A 137 13.53 4.20 -0.77
N GLN A 138 14.47 3.52 -0.08
CA GLN A 138 15.90 3.66 -0.31
C GLN A 138 16.30 3.23 -1.73
N ALA A 139 15.84 2.06 -2.19
CA ALA A 139 16.16 1.54 -3.52
C ALA A 139 15.54 2.37 -4.65
N CYS A 140 14.34 2.92 -4.44
CA CYS A 140 13.66 3.75 -5.45
C CYS A 140 14.15 5.21 -5.47
N TYR A 141 14.79 5.71 -4.40
CA TYR A 141 15.16 7.13 -4.28
C TYR A 141 15.92 7.69 -5.49
N PRO A 142 17.01 7.06 -6.01
CA PRO A 142 17.74 7.62 -7.15
C PRO A 142 16.84 7.82 -8.38
N HIS A 143 15.93 6.90 -8.65
CA HIS A 143 15.02 6.94 -9.78
C HIS A 143 13.86 7.92 -9.57
N LEU A 144 13.34 8.01 -8.34
CA LEU A 144 12.34 9.01 -7.97
C LEU A 144 12.91 10.44 -8.05
N LYS A 145 14.18 10.63 -7.74
CA LYS A 145 14.88 11.93 -7.91
C LYS A 145 14.94 12.36 -9.36
N GLU A 146 15.25 11.46 -10.27
CA GLU A 146 15.29 11.75 -11.72
C GLU A 146 13.93 12.15 -12.27
N THR A 147 12.86 11.50 -11.81
CA THR A 147 11.48 11.73 -12.28
C THR A 147 10.75 12.81 -11.49
N LYS A 148 11.32 13.30 -10.39
CA LYS A 148 10.66 14.12 -9.38
C LYS A 148 9.37 13.44 -8.91
N GLY A 149 9.49 12.13 -8.60
CA GLY A 149 8.39 11.22 -8.37
C GLY A 149 7.64 11.45 -7.06
N SER A 150 6.81 10.48 -6.70
CA SER A 150 5.98 10.52 -5.48
C SER A 150 6.08 9.23 -4.70
N VAL A 151 5.96 9.32 -3.37
CA VAL A 151 5.85 8.16 -2.48
C VAL A 151 4.53 8.24 -1.72
N VAL A 152 3.78 7.14 -1.73
CA VAL A 152 2.60 6.97 -0.88
C VAL A 152 2.80 5.74 -0.02
N ASN A 153 2.93 5.95 1.28
CA ASN A 153 3.05 4.89 2.26
C ASN A 153 1.70 4.62 2.94
N PHE A 154 1.37 3.35 3.15
CA PHE A 154 0.14 2.96 3.82
C PHE A 154 0.37 2.75 5.31
N ALA A 155 -0.22 3.62 6.13
CA ALA A 155 -0.37 3.45 7.56
C ALA A 155 -1.78 2.92 7.90
N SER A 156 -2.29 3.19 9.10
CA SER A 156 -3.59 2.71 9.55
C SER A 156 -4.11 3.53 10.72
N GLY A 157 -5.43 3.69 10.79
CA GLY A 157 -6.12 4.18 11.98
C GLY A 157 -5.80 3.36 13.24
N ALA A 158 -5.48 2.07 13.09
CA ALA A 158 -5.09 1.23 14.22
C ALA A 158 -3.84 1.75 14.96
N GLY A 159 -2.88 2.33 14.24
CA GLY A 159 -1.73 3.01 14.85
C GLY A 159 -2.12 4.33 15.50
N LEU A 160 -2.95 5.12 14.81
CA LEU A 160 -3.38 6.44 15.28
C LEU A 160 -4.19 6.39 16.58
N PHE A 161 -5.01 5.34 16.75
CA PHE A 161 -5.98 5.25 17.85
C PHE A 161 -5.68 4.14 18.86
N GLY A 162 -4.63 3.33 18.64
CA GLY A 162 -4.22 2.29 19.56
C GLY A 162 -5.22 1.13 19.66
N ASN A 163 -5.64 0.57 18.53
CA ASN A 163 -6.64 -0.49 18.49
C ASN A 163 -6.18 -1.74 19.26
N TYR A 164 -7.07 -2.32 20.03
CA TYR A 164 -6.83 -3.53 20.83
C TYR A 164 -6.31 -4.68 19.95
N GLY A 165 -5.32 -5.41 20.44
CA GLY A 165 -4.75 -6.58 19.77
C GLY A 165 -3.95 -6.28 18.49
N GLN A 166 -3.48 -5.04 18.29
CA GLN A 166 -2.78 -4.59 17.09
C GLN A 166 -1.36 -4.07 17.39
N CYS A 167 -0.72 -4.49 18.49
CA CYS A 167 0.50 -3.82 18.98
C CYS A 167 1.63 -3.77 17.94
N ALA A 168 2.02 -4.88 17.32
CA ALA A 168 3.09 -4.92 16.33
C ALA A 168 2.70 -4.19 15.04
N TYR A 169 1.44 -4.36 14.61
CA TYR A 169 0.90 -3.66 13.44
C TYR A 169 0.90 -2.14 13.65
N ALA A 170 0.39 -1.68 14.79
CA ALA A 170 0.37 -0.27 15.15
C ALA A 170 1.79 0.31 15.22
N ALA A 171 2.74 -0.38 15.85
CA ALA A 171 4.13 0.03 15.92
C ALA A 171 4.75 0.19 14.52
N ALA A 172 4.55 -0.79 13.61
CA ALA A 172 5.02 -0.70 12.24
C ALA A 172 4.39 0.48 11.49
N LYS A 173 3.07 0.69 11.64
CA LYS A 173 2.35 1.77 10.94
C LYS A 173 2.72 3.16 11.44
N GLU A 174 2.97 3.34 12.74
CA GLU A 174 3.49 4.60 13.28
C GLU A 174 4.95 4.84 12.89
N GLY A 175 5.77 3.78 12.83
CA GLY A 175 7.13 3.86 12.28
C GLY A 175 7.14 4.34 10.82
N ILE A 176 6.24 3.82 9.98
CA ILE A 176 6.06 4.26 8.58
C ILE A 176 5.68 5.75 8.51
N ARG A 177 4.81 6.24 9.40
CA ARG A 177 4.46 7.67 9.45
C ARG A 177 5.67 8.54 9.79
N GLY A 178 6.47 8.11 10.79
CA GLY A 178 7.72 8.79 11.16
C GLY A 178 8.70 8.84 9.98
N LEU A 179 8.95 7.68 9.36
CA LEU A 179 9.82 7.54 8.19
C LEU A 179 9.38 8.46 7.04
N THR A 180 8.08 8.53 6.76
CA THR A 180 7.54 9.35 5.67
C THR A 180 7.78 10.84 5.90
N ARG A 181 7.61 11.34 7.14
CA ARG A 181 7.89 12.75 7.48
C ARG A 181 9.35 13.11 7.27
N VAL A 182 10.28 12.21 7.64
CA VAL A 182 11.71 12.41 7.40
C VAL A 182 11.99 12.46 5.89
N ALA A 183 11.48 11.50 5.11
CA ALA A 183 11.64 11.48 3.67
C ALA A 183 11.06 12.73 3.00
N ALA A 184 9.90 13.21 3.44
CA ALA A 184 9.30 14.44 2.93
C ALA A 184 10.23 15.66 3.12
N THR A 185 10.92 15.73 4.26
CA THR A 185 11.87 16.80 4.55
C THR A 185 13.15 16.68 3.73
N GLU A 186 13.74 15.48 3.69
CA GLU A 186 15.03 15.25 3.04
C GLU A 186 14.94 15.28 1.51
N TRP A 187 13.84 14.76 0.94
CA TRP A 187 13.68 14.59 -0.51
C TRP A 187 12.87 15.69 -1.17
N GLY A 188 12.25 16.58 -0.37
CA GLY A 188 11.56 17.76 -0.88
C GLY A 188 12.41 18.63 -1.81
N PRO A 189 13.70 18.93 -1.49
CA PRO A 189 14.60 19.67 -2.38
C PRO A 189 14.84 18.99 -3.74
N ASP A 190 14.71 17.67 -3.82
CA ASP A 190 14.82 16.91 -5.07
C ASP A 190 13.51 16.85 -5.87
N GLY A 191 12.46 17.50 -5.38
CA GLY A 191 11.14 17.54 -6.01
C GLY A 191 10.31 16.28 -5.77
N ILE A 192 10.69 15.41 -4.83
CA ILE A 192 9.92 14.24 -4.42
C ILE A 192 8.96 14.64 -3.31
N ASN A 193 7.69 14.24 -3.41
CA ASN A 193 6.75 14.31 -2.29
C ASN A 193 6.46 12.93 -1.72
N ALA A 194 6.36 12.83 -0.40
CA ALA A 194 6.08 11.61 0.32
C ALA A 194 4.93 11.82 1.30
N ASN A 195 3.85 11.04 1.18
CA ASN A 195 2.67 11.15 2.02
C ASN A 195 2.22 9.80 2.55
N VAL A 196 1.38 9.80 3.57
CA VAL A 196 0.80 8.62 4.20
C VAL A 196 -0.70 8.57 3.96
N VAL A 197 -1.22 7.40 3.63
CA VAL A 197 -2.65 7.11 3.58
C VAL A 197 -3.02 6.11 4.67
N CYS A 198 -4.05 6.40 5.45
CA CYS A 198 -4.71 5.48 6.38
C CYS A 198 -6.08 5.12 5.81
N PRO A 199 -6.25 3.98 5.14
CA PRO A 199 -7.50 3.62 4.50
C PRO A 199 -8.40 2.80 5.43
N LEU A 200 -9.72 2.91 5.20
CA LEU A 200 -10.70 1.96 5.69
C LEU A 200 -11.58 1.52 4.51
N ALA A 201 -11.34 0.31 4.02
CA ALA A 201 -11.98 -0.20 2.82
C ALA A 201 -12.63 -1.57 3.04
N TRP A 202 -13.68 -1.87 2.25
CA TRP A 202 -14.23 -3.22 2.18
C TRP A 202 -13.27 -4.10 1.39
N THR A 203 -12.75 -5.13 2.05
CA THR A 203 -11.75 -6.03 1.47
C THR A 203 -12.15 -7.49 1.63
N ALA A 204 -11.61 -8.36 0.78
CA ALA A 204 -11.82 -9.79 0.90
C ALA A 204 -11.37 -10.34 2.28
N ALA A 205 -10.36 -9.74 2.91
CA ALA A 205 -9.94 -10.10 4.25
C ALA A 205 -11.01 -9.73 5.30
N LEU A 206 -11.63 -8.55 5.18
CA LEU A 206 -12.69 -8.10 6.09
C LEU A 206 -13.99 -8.90 5.87
N GLU A 207 -14.31 -9.20 4.60
CA GLU A 207 -15.44 -10.06 4.24
C GLU A 207 -15.29 -11.47 4.83
N ASN A 208 -14.13 -12.09 4.67
CA ASN A 208 -13.82 -13.38 5.28
C ASN A 208 -13.84 -13.35 6.82
N PHE A 209 -13.35 -12.27 7.43
CA PHE A 209 -13.41 -12.08 8.88
C PHE A 209 -14.86 -12.03 9.38
N LYS A 210 -15.72 -11.29 8.70
CA LYS A 210 -17.15 -11.21 9.01
C LYS A 210 -17.83 -12.57 8.98
N GLU A 211 -17.43 -13.44 8.04
CA GLU A 211 -18.03 -14.77 7.90
C GLU A 211 -17.53 -15.79 8.92
N GLN A 212 -16.23 -15.79 9.13
CA GLN A 212 -15.60 -16.75 10.02
C GLN A 212 -15.85 -16.42 11.50
N TYR A 213 -15.99 -15.13 11.81
CA TYR A 213 -16.11 -14.62 13.17
C TYR A 213 -17.20 -13.53 13.30
N PRO A 214 -18.49 -13.85 13.04
CA PRO A 214 -19.55 -12.84 12.98
C PRO A 214 -19.73 -12.07 14.29
N GLU A 215 -19.67 -12.73 15.44
CA GLU A 215 -19.79 -12.10 16.76
C GLU A 215 -18.63 -11.13 17.03
N ALA A 216 -17.39 -11.53 16.68
CA ALA A 216 -16.22 -10.68 16.82
C ALA A 216 -16.26 -9.50 15.83
N TYR A 217 -16.81 -9.71 14.63
CA TYR A 217 -17.03 -8.65 13.66
C TYR A 217 -18.01 -7.62 14.20
N GLU A 218 -19.18 -8.02 14.68
CA GLU A 218 -20.21 -7.12 15.24
C GLU A 218 -19.71 -6.34 16.46
N ALA A 219 -18.88 -6.97 17.29
CA ALA A 219 -18.32 -6.32 18.48
C ALA A 219 -17.21 -5.29 18.17
N ASN A 220 -16.46 -5.45 17.09
CA ASN A 220 -15.23 -4.67 16.86
C ASN A 220 -15.22 -3.86 15.56
N VAL A 221 -16.13 -4.12 14.62
CA VAL A 221 -16.15 -3.47 13.32
C VAL A 221 -17.38 -2.56 13.20
N HIS A 222 -17.13 -1.26 13.17
CA HIS A 222 -18.19 -0.26 13.14
C HIS A 222 -18.30 0.37 11.76
N MET A 223 -19.54 0.65 11.35
CA MET A 223 -19.81 1.33 10.08
C MET A 223 -19.30 2.77 10.13
N PRO A 224 -18.54 3.23 9.13
CA PRO A 224 -18.15 4.63 9.04
C PRO A 224 -19.34 5.58 8.97
N PRO A 225 -19.20 6.85 9.42
CA PRO A 225 -20.25 7.86 9.30
C PRO A 225 -20.82 8.07 7.90
N MET A 226 -20.02 7.83 6.85
CA MET A 226 -20.50 7.86 5.46
C MET A 226 -21.41 6.68 5.08
N GLY A 227 -21.64 5.73 5.98
CA GLY A 227 -22.60 4.63 5.79
C GLY A 227 -22.06 3.45 4.96
N HIS A 228 -20.80 3.47 4.55
CA HIS A 228 -20.16 2.36 3.84
C HIS A 228 -18.65 2.33 4.08
N TYR A 229 -18.04 1.17 3.85
CA TYR A 229 -16.58 1.04 3.77
C TYR A 229 -16.09 1.45 2.39
N GLY A 230 -14.95 2.12 2.31
CA GLY A 230 -14.41 2.64 1.06
C GLY A 230 -14.23 1.54 0.00
N ASN A 231 -14.58 1.84 -1.24
CA ASN A 231 -14.25 1.01 -2.39
C ASN A 231 -12.76 1.09 -2.68
N VAL A 232 -12.11 -0.07 -2.89
CA VAL A 232 -10.64 -0.16 -3.04
C VAL A 232 -10.12 0.58 -4.27
N GLU A 233 -10.90 0.73 -5.34
CA GLU A 233 -10.50 1.44 -6.55
C GLU A 233 -10.95 2.89 -6.51
N THR A 234 -12.28 3.12 -6.42
CA THR A 234 -12.88 4.43 -6.69
C THR A 234 -12.70 5.42 -5.55
N GLU A 235 -12.52 4.96 -4.31
CA GLU A 235 -12.37 5.82 -3.14
C GLU A 235 -10.96 5.77 -2.54
N ILE A 236 -10.28 4.61 -2.59
CA ILE A 236 -8.89 4.53 -2.13
C ILE A 236 -7.92 4.73 -3.29
N GLY A 237 -8.03 3.93 -4.35
CA GLY A 237 -7.12 3.97 -5.49
C GLY A 237 -7.07 5.32 -6.19
N ARG A 238 -8.24 5.93 -6.45
CA ARG A 238 -8.32 7.25 -7.08
C ARG A 238 -7.69 8.36 -6.24
N ALA A 239 -7.83 8.32 -4.91
CA ALA A 239 -7.16 9.26 -4.02
C ALA A 239 -5.62 9.12 -4.11
N VAL A 240 -5.11 7.88 -4.14
CA VAL A 240 -3.66 7.62 -4.29
C VAL A 240 -3.13 8.13 -5.64
N VAL A 241 -3.88 7.94 -6.73
CA VAL A 241 -3.56 8.50 -8.04
C VAL A 241 -3.41 10.02 -7.97
N GLN A 242 -4.35 10.72 -7.33
CA GLN A 242 -4.29 12.18 -7.18
C GLN A 242 -3.07 12.61 -6.35
N LEU A 243 -2.77 11.92 -5.23
CA LEU A 243 -1.61 12.22 -4.40
C LEU A 243 -0.27 12.08 -5.13
N CYS A 244 -0.21 11.23 -6.16
CA CYS A 244 0.95 11.07 -7.03
C CYS A 244 0.88 12.00 -8.26
N GLY A 245 -0.24 12.65 -8.48
CA GLY A 245 -0.49 13.53 -9.62
C GLY A 245 0.08 14.96 -9.44
N PRO A 246 0.05 15.76 -10.51
CA PRO A 246 0.60 17.11 -10.49
C PRO A 246 -0.16 18.05 -9.54
N ASP A 247 -1.47 17.82 -9.35
CA ASP A 247 -2.34 18.72 -8.59
C ASP A 247 -2.04 18.71 -7.08
N PHE A 248 -1.50 17.58 -6.57
CA PHE A 248 -1.15 17.42 -5.15
C PHE A 248 0.38 17.45 -4.89
N LYS A 249 1.17 17.93 -5.83
CA LYS A 249 2.63 17.91 -5.73
C LYS A 249 3.19 18.74 -4.56
N TYR A 250 2.44 19.75 -4.10
CA TYR A 250 2.81 20.58 -2.94
C TYR A 250 2.41 19.96 -1.59
N MET A 251 1.61 18.87 -1.61
CA MET A 251 1.29 18.11 -0.40
C MET A 251 2.45 17.18 -0.08
N ASN A 252 3.08 17.36 1.07
CA ASN A 252 4.29 16.64 1.45
C ASN A 252 4.38 16.41 2.96
N GLY A 253 4.63 15.18 3.39
CA GLY A 253 4.74 14.80 4.81
C GLY A 253 3.40 14.58 5.53
N GLU A 254 2.28 14.62 4.80
CA GLU A 254 0.94 14.54 5.37
C GLU A 254 0.49 13.11 5.68
N THR A 255 -0.40 13.00 6.65
CA THR A 255 -1.15 11.77 6.93
C THR A 255 -2.62 12.00 6.59
N ILE A 256 -3.10 11.31 5.57
CA ILE A 256 -4.44 11.45 5.02
C ILE A 256 -5.27 10.23 5.44
N THR A 257 -6.37 10.45 6.14
CA THR A 257 -7.31 9.39 6.50
C THR A 257 -8.40 9.27 5.43
N LEU A 258 -8.53 8.08 4.85
CA LEU A 258 -9.60 7.72 3.91
C LEU A 258 -10.51 6.70 4.60
N GLU A 259 -11.23 7.15 5.61
CA GLU A 259 -11.94 6.30 6.59
C GLU A 259 -13.43 6.64 6.73
N GLY A 260 -13.98 7.40 5.77
CA GLY A 260 -15.41 7.72 5.76
C GLY A 260 -15.90 8.44 7.03
N GLY A 261 -15.01 9.19 7.71
CA GLY A 261 -15.30 9.94 8.94
C GLY A 261 -15.01 9.17 10.24
N MET A 262 -14.51 7.94 10.20
CA MET A 262 -14.12 7.19 11.42
C MET A 262 -12.92 7.79 12.13
N GLY A 263 -11.94 8.27 11.37
CA GLY A 263 -10.65 8.71 11.89
C GLY A 263 -10.54 10.23 12.08
N GLN A 264 -11.56 10.87 12.61
CA GLN A 264 -11.51 12.31 12.89
C GLN A 264 -10.45 12.60 13.94
N ARG A 265 -9.60 13.58 13.64
CA ARG A 265 -8.56 14.11 14.54
C ARG A 265 -8.79 15.60 14.72
N PRO A 266 -8.57 16.12 15.94
CA PRO A 266 -8.59 17.57 16.16
C PRO A 266 -7.51 18.29 15.37
#